data_1d4a87f302c36719c10078a2f32a48c5
#
_entry.id   1d4a87f302c36719c10078a2f32a48c5
#
_cell.length_a   1.000
_cell.length_b   1.000
_cell.length_c   1.000
_cell.angle_alpha   90.00
_cell.angle_beta   90.00
_cell.angle_gamma   90.00
#
_symmetry.space_group_name_H-M   'P 1'
#
loop_
_entity.id
_entity.type
_entity.pdbx_description
1 polymer ?
#
loop_
_entity_poly.entity_id
_entity_poly.type
_entity_poly.pdbx_seq_one_letter_code
_entity_poly.pdbx_strand_id
1 'polypeptide(L)'
;MPVGRIAGVEIDLAWADGLLAVPDDRPPSSAVLVLSGSSGRIERERARLLARNGSAALTFRWFGGAGQPPGVCEVPLETFLPALDQLADLSDRVIVLGVSKSAEAGLLLAARDPRITSVVGLAPTSVVWANVGPGLDGRERPQRSSWTWHGRPLPFVPYDDSWEPDGDPPRFRGSYEQSLRVAGVAAAAAARIPVEAITADVLLAAGGDDQVWPSLDYARTIADRRSAAGGTTRIITSPDAGHRLILPGELVATGGLRLARGGSEVADRALGAQLWPHLLALLDPAATVRLLLP
;
A
#
# COMPACT_ATOMS: atom_id res chain seq x y z
N MET A 1 18.59 16.61 23.94
CA MET A 1 17.78 15.41 24.12
C MET A 1 18.61 14.24 23.68
N PRO A 2 18.94 13.25 24.52
CA PRO A 2 19.68 12.09 24.05
C PRO A 2 18.81 11.36 23.03
N VAL A 3 19.39 11.08 21.86
CA VAL A 3 18.81 10.17 20.86
C VAL A 3 18.73 8.82 21.55
N GLY A 4 17.54 8.44 22.00
CA GLY A 4 17.28 7.15 22.63
C GLY A 4 17.69 6.04 21.68
N ARG A 5 18.35 5.02 22.19
CA ARG A 5 18.73 3.79 21.48
C ARG A 5 17.53 3.30 20.70
N ILE A 6 17.72 3.12 19.40
CA ILE A 6 16.75 2.51 18.50
C ILE A 6 16.81 1.02 18.78
N ALA A 7 15.90 0.54 19.60
CA ALA A 7 15.84 -0.85 19.96
C ALA A 7 14.76 -1.55 19.13
N GLY A 8 15.18 -2.53 18.37
CA GLY A 8 14.36 -3.47 17.61
C GLY A 8 15.28 -4.58 17.10
N VAL A 9 14.83 -5.82 17.18
CA VAL A 9 15.54 -6.97 16.64
C VAL A 9 15.10 -7.14 15.18
N GLU A 10 16.07 -7.30 14.28
CA GLU A 10 15.81 -7.63 12.88
C GLU A 10 16.16 -9.09 12.63
N ILE A 11 15.27 -9.80 11.97
CA ILE A 11 15.38 -11.20 11.63
C ILE A 11 15.21 -11.31 10.11
N ASP A 12 16.24 -11.78 9.40
CA ASP A 12 16.12 -12.03 7.97
C ASP A 12 15.15 -13.18 7.72
N LEU A 13 14.33 -13.04 6.68
CA LEU A 13 13.35 -14.07 6.32
C LEU A 13 14.06 -15.24 5.63
N ALA A 14 13.79 -16.45 6.09
CA ALA A 14 14.37 -17.66 5.50
C ALA A 14 13.77 -18.00 4.12
N TRP A 15 12.58 -17.47 3.81
CA TRP A 15 11.79 -17.83 2.62
C TRP A 15 11.70 -16.72 1.57
N ALA A 16 12.19 -15.51 1.87
CA ALA A 16 12.16 -14.36 0.95
C ALA A 16 13.32 -13.39 1.23
N ASP A 17 13.66 -12.57 0.23
CA ASP A 17 14.54 -11.41 0.43
C ASP A 17 13.76 -10.34 1.20
N GLY A 18 13.94 -10.30 2.50
CA GLY A 18 13.20 -9.42 3.39
C GLY A 18 13.58 -9.61 4.85
N LEU A 19 12.88 -8.91 5.73
CA LEU A 19 13.08 -8.99 7.17
C LEU A 19 11.79 -8.85 7.96
N LEU A 20 11.84 -9.36 9.16
CA LEU A 20 10.92 -9.10 10.25
C LEU A 20 11.65 -8.22 11.29
N ALA A 21 11.12 -7.03 11.56
CA ALA A 21 11.55 -6.17 12.65
C ALA A 21 10.56 -6.31 13.81
N VAL A 22 11.07 -6.58 15.02
CA VAL A 22 10.23 -6.73 16.23
C VAL A 22 10.69 -5.79 17.33
N PRO A 23 9.79 -5.33 18.22
CA PRO A 23 10.21 -4.64 19.45
C PRO A 23 11.14 -5.54 20.28
N ASP A 24 12.12 -4.96 20.98
CA ASP A 24 13.08 -5.72 21.82
C ASP A 24 12.68 -5.79 23.29
N ASP A 25 11.80 -4.90 23.74
CA ASP A 25 11.46 -4.70 25.15
C ASP A 25 10.08 -5.26 25.55
N ARG A 26 9.26 -5.70 24.60
CA ARG A 26 7.90 -6.19 24.85
C ARG A 26 7.34 -7.02 23.69
N PRO A 27 6.33 -7.86 23.96
CA PRO A 27 5.56 -8.49 22.87
C PRO A 27 4.92 -7.43 21.96
N PRO A 28 4.83 -7.69 20.64
CA PRO A 28 4.24 -6.75 19.71
C PRO A 28 2.73 -6.55 19.97
N SER A 29 2.27 -5.30 19.96
CA SER A 29 0.85 -4.94 20.10
C SER A 29 0.04 -5.23 18.83
N SER A 30 0.72 -5.32 17.69
CA SER A 30 0.17 -5.67 16.38
C SER A 30 1.28 -6.22 15.47
N ALA A 31 0.90 -6.84 14.38
CA ALA A 31 1.81 -7.35 13.37
C ALA A 31 1.46 -6.75 12.00
N VAL A 32 2.44 -6.14 11.32
CA VAL A 32 2.23 -5.33 10.14
C VAL A 32 2.98 -5.90 8.95
N LEU A 33 2.26 -6.23 7.87
CA LEU A 33 2.85 -6.48 6.56
C LEU A 33 3.07 -5.15 5.84
N VAL A 34 4.33 -4.79 5.62
CA VAL A 34 4.72 -3.52 5.00
C VAL A 34 5.17 -3.77 3.57
N LEU A 35 4.42 -3.25 2.60
CA LEU A 35 4.65 -3.51 1.19
C LEU A 35 5.04 -2.22 0.44
N SER A 36 6.09 -2.30 -0.36
CA SER A 36 6.45 -1.26 -1.32
C SER A 36 5.46 -1.22 -2.49
N GLY A 37 5.34 -0.08 -3.15
CA GLY A 37 4.65 0.05 -4.43
C GLY A 37 5.41 -0.65 -5.57
N SER A 38 5.22 -0.17 -6.80
CA SER A 38 5.86 -0.70 -8.01
C SER A 38 7.38 -0.48 -8.11
N SER A 39 8.04 -0.09 -7.01
CA SER A 39 9.49 0.06 -6.95
C SER A 39 10.24 -1.24 -6.69
N GLY A 40 9.57 -2.29 -6.21
CA GLY A 40 10.17 -3.58 -5.85
C GLY A 40 11.19 -3.54 -4.71
N ARG A 41 11.27 -2.42 -3.96
CA ARG A 41 12.19 -2.32 -2.83
C ARG A 41 11.63 -3.00 -1.59
N ILE A 42 12.51 -3.25 -0.63
CA ILE A 42 12.14 -3.71 0.71
C ILE A 42 12.02 -2.48 1.61
N GLU A 43 10.90 -2.30 2.28
CA GLU A 43 10.58 -1.10 3.09
C GLU A 43 11.19 -1.20 4.50
N ARG A 44 12.52 -1.44 4.59
CA ARG A 44 13.26 -1.68 5.85
C ARG A 44 13.07 -0.55 6.86
N GLU A 45 13.19 0.71 6.43
CA GLU A 45 13.09 1.85 7.34
C GLU A 45 11.68 2.00 7.91
N ARG A 46 10.66 1.73 7.11
CA ARG A 46 9.27 1.74 7.59
C ARG A 46 8.99 0.58 8.55
N ALA A 47 9.51 -0.61 8.27
CA ALA A 47 9.41 -1.74 9.20
C ALA A 47 10.09 -1.42 10.54
N ARG A 48 11.29 -0.84 10.53
CA ARG A 48 12.00 -0.34 11.72
C ARG A 48 11.21 0.71 12.49
N LEU A 49 10.60 1.66 11.75
CA LEU A 49 9.78 2.72 12.35
C LEU A 49 8.61 2.10 13.13
N LEU A 50 7.92 1.12 12.55
CA LEU A 50 6.79 0.46 13.19
C LEU A 50 7.23 -0.39 14.39
N ALA A 51 8.37 -1.08 14.29
CA ALA A 51 8.94 -1.85 15.41
C ALA A 51 9.28 -0.95 16.60
N ARG A 52 9.87 0.23 16.36
CA ARG A 52 10.11 1.24 17.41
C ARG A 52 8.81 1.74 18.07
N ASN A 53 7.69 1.62 17.39
CA ASN A 53 6.37 1.99 17.90
C ASN A 53 5.56 0.78 18.42
N GLY A 54 6.24 -0.35 18.67
CA GLY A 54 5.67 -1.48 19.40
C GLY A 54 4.97 -2.52 18.55
N SER A 55 5.14 -2.52 17.23
CA SER A 55 4.57 -3.52 16.33
C SER A 55 5.63 -4.44 15.76
N ALA A 56 5.32 -5.71 15.54
CA ALA A 56 6.11 -6.53 14.63
C ALA A 56 5.85 -6.06 13.18
N ALA A 57 6.88 -5.88 12.39
CA ALA A 57 6.73 -5.39 11.02
C ALA A 57 7.55 -6.23 10.04
N LEU A 58 6.87 -6.89 9.11
CA LEU A 58 7.47 -7.74 8.09
C LEU A 58 7.45 -7.02 6.74
N THR A 59 8.57 -7.03 6.05
CA THR A 59 8.68 -6.48 4.69
C THR A 59 9.57 -7.37 3.84
N PHE A 60 9.22 -7.55 2.57
CA PHE A 60 9.98 -8.38 1.66
C PHE A 60 9.83 -7.94 0.20
N ARG A 61 10.75 -8.39 -0.65
CA ARG A 61 10.67 -8.22 -2.10
C ARG A 61 9.64 -9.20 -2.65
N TRP A 62 8.58 -8.69 -3.27
CA TRP A 62 7.48 -9.51 -3.78
C TRP A 62 7.43 -9.61 -5.31
N PHE A 63 8.30 -8.87 -6.03
CA PHE A 63 8.58 -9.00 -7.45
C PHE A 63 9.99 -8.48 -7.78
N GLY A 64 10.49 -8.83 -8.96
CA GLY A 64 11.79 -8.36 -9.47
C GLY A 64 13.02 -9.06 -8.87
N GLY A 65 12.82 -10.02 -7.98
CA GLY A 65 13.88 -10.87 -7.43
C GLY A 65 14.04 -12.19 -8.22
N ALA A 66 15.03 -12.99 -7.83
CA ALA A 66 15.25 -14.30 -8.44
C ALA A 66 14.03 -15.21 -8.24
N GLY A 67 13.51 -15.80 -9.33
CA GLY A 67 12.32 -16.66 -9.31
C GLY A 67 11.00 -15.93 -9.13
N GLN A 68 10.99 -14.60 -9.06
CA GLN A 68 9.79 -13.77 -8.97
C GLN A 68 9.40 -13.19 -10.34
N PRO A 69 8.14 -12.78 -10.53
CA PRO A 69 7.75 -12.00 -11.71
C PRO A 69 8.67 -10.78 -11.88
N PRO A 70 9.16 -10.49 -13.08
CA PRO A 70 10.12 -9.39 -13.30
C PRO A 70 9.49 -8.00 -13.17
N GLY A 71 8.16 -7.90 -13.26
CA GLY A 71 7.35 -6.70 -13.03
C GLY A 71 6.11 -7.03 -12.23
N VAL A 72 5.27 -6.03 -12.00
CA VAL A 72 3.95 -6.23 -11.37
C VAL A 72 2.97 -6.72 -12.44
N CYS A 73 3.15 -7.97 -12.86
CA CYS A 73 2.39 -8.62 -13.92
C CYS A 73 1.97 -10.01 -13.46
N GLU A 74 0.67 -10.19 -13.28
CA GLU A 74 0.07 -11.45 -12.82
C GLU A 74 0.74 -12.01 -11.56
N VAL A 75 1.11 -11.12 -10.62
CA VAL A 75 1.66 -11.52 -9.33
C VAL A 75 0.58 -12.26 -8.55
N PRO A 76 0.81 -13.50 -8.10
CA PRO A 76 -0.16 -14.21 -7.28
C PRO A 76 -0.36 -13.49 -5.94
N LEU A 77 -1.60 -13.20 -5.56
CA LEU A 77 -1.90 -12.65 -4.22
C LEU A 77 -1.48 -13.64 -3.11
N GLU A 78 -1.39 -14.92 -3.44
CA GLU A 78 -0.87 -15.98 -2.57
C GLU A 78 0.60 -15.75 -2.17
N THR A 79 1.36 -14.96 -2.93
CA THR A 79 2.74 -14.54 -2.58
C THR A 79 2.81 -13.89 -1.20
N PHE A 80 1.73 -13.28 -0.74
CA PHE A 80 1.67 -12.59 0.56
C PHE A 80 1.22 -13.47 1.71
N LEU A 81 0.64 -14.65 1.46
CA LEU A 81 0.08 -15.53 2.50
C LEU A 81 1.12 -16.02 3.50
N PRO A 82 2.35 -16.44 3.12
CA PRO A 82 3.36 -16.84 4.11
C PRO A 82 3.74 -15.73 5.09
N ALA A 83 3.71 -14.47 4.63
CA ALA A 83 3.93 -13.33 5.51
C ALA A 83 2.76 -13.13 6.49
N LEU A 84 1.51 -13.28 6.00
CA LEU A 84 0.33 -13.20 6.86
C LEU A 84 0.29 -14.35 7.88
N ASP A 85 0.70 -15.57 7.51
CA ASP A 85 0.82 -16.70 8.42
C ASP A 85 1.80 -16.37 9.56
N GLN A 86 3.01 -15.93 9.21
CA GLN A 86 4.04 -15.57 10.19
C GLN A 86 3.61 -14.39 11.10
N LEU A 87 2.88 -13.43 10.57
CA LEU A 87 2.39 -12.29 11.35
C LEU A 87 1.24 -12.68 12.28
N ALA A 88 0.35 -13.56 11.86
CA ALA A 88 -0.75 -14.08 12.69
C ALA A 88 -0.25 -14.88 13.89
N ASP A 89 0.92 -15.53 13.78
CA ASP A 89 1.56 -16.20 14.92
C ASP A 89 2.11 -15.22 15.98
N LEU A 90 2.29 -13.94 15.60
CA LEU A 90 2.85 -12.92 16.49
C LEU A 90 1.79 -12.05 17.16
N SER A 91 0.62 -11.87 16.53
CA SER A 91 -0.45 -11.03 17.06
C SER A 91 -1.78 -11.30 16.37
N ASP A 92 -2.87 -11.27 17.13
CA ASP A 92 -4.25 -11.30 16.59
C ASP A 92 -4.61 -10.03 15.78
N ARG A 93 -3.76 -9.00 15.82
CA ARG A 93 -3.89 -7.77 15.05
C ARG A 93 -2.97 -7.78 13.86
N VAL A 94 -3.43 -8.31 12.76
CA VAL A 94 -2.68 -8.31 11.50
C VAL A 94 -3.12 -7.12 10.65
N ILE A 95 -2.16 -6.27 10.31
CA ILE A 95 -2.36 -5.04 9.54
C ILE A 95 -1.59 -5.16 8.22
N VAL A 96 -2.21 -4.80 7.10
CA VAL A 96 -1.50 -4.63 5.83
C VAL A 96 -1.33 -3.15 5.53
N LEU A 97 -0.10 -2.69 5.41
CA LEU A 97 0.25 -1.32 5.00
C LEU A 97 0.86 -1.36 3.61
N GLY A 98 0.12 -0.87 2.63
CA GLY A 98 0.53 -0.81 1.24
C GLY A 98 0.58 0.60 0.67
N VAL A 99 1.46 0.80 -0.31
CA VAL A 99 1.64 2.08 -1.01
C VAL A 99 1.39 1.88 -2.51
N SER A 100 0.53 2.70 -3.11
CA SER A 100 0.32 2.66 -4.57
C SER A 100 -0.12 1.25 -5.02
N LYS A 101 0.62 0.57 -5.86
CA LYS A 101 0.31 -0.81 -6.32
C LYS A 101 0.14 -1.82 -5.17
N SER A 102 0.86 -1.67 -4.09
CA SER A 102 0.65 -2.56 -2.94
C SER A 102 -0.53 -2.15 -2.05
N ALA A 103 -1.01 -0.90 -2.12
CA ALA A 103 -2.31 -0.56 -1.53
C ALA A 103 -3.45 -1.28 -2.27
N GLU A 104 -3.33 -1.46 -3.60
CA GLU A 104 -4.21 -2.30 -4.40
C GLU A 104 -4.21 -3.76 -3.90
N ALA A 105 -3.00 -4.35 -3.71
CA ALA A 105 -2.85 -5.70 -3.16
C ALA A 105 -3.43 -5.80 -1.74
N GLY A 106 -3.16 -4.84 -0.87
CA GLY A 106 -3.64 -4.84 0.52
C GLY A 106 -5.17 -4.85 0.62
N LEU A 107 -5.85 -4.04 -0.20
CA LEU A 107 -7.31 -4.05 -0.28
C LEU A 107 -7.86 -5.36 -0.85
N LEU A 108 -7.20 -5.94 -1.86
CA LEU A 108 -7.56 -7.22 -2.44
C LEU A 108 -7.39 -8.37 -1.44
N LEU A 109 -6.33 -8.35 -0.64
CA LEU A 109 -6.07 -9.33 0.43
C LEU A 109 -7.10 -9.18 1.55
N ALA A 110 -7.36 -7.96 2.04
CA ALA A 110 -8.32 -7.72 3.11
C ALA A 110 -9.75 -8.14 2.75
N ALA A 111 -10.10 -8.14 1.46
CA ALA A 111 -11.38 -8.67 0.98
C ALA A 111 -11.46 -10.21 0.92
N ARG A 112 -10.32 -10.92 1.17
CA ARG A 112 -10.20 -12.38 0.99
C ARG A 112 -9.70 -13.11 2.23
N ASP A 113 -8.94 -12.43 3.07
CA ASP A 113 -8.30 -13.03 4.25
C ASP A 113 -8.81 -12.39 5.54
N PRO A 114 -9.64 -13.09 6.31
CA PRO A 114 -10.25 -12.56 7.53
C PRO A 114 -9.25 -12.36 8.69
N ARG A 115 -8.02 -12.84 8.57
CA ARG A 115 -6.96 -12.57 9.56
C ARG A 115 -6.54 -11.11 9.55
N ILE A 116 -6.70 -10.42 8.41
CA ILE A 116 -6.40 -9.00 8.30
C ILE A 116 -7.45 -8.21 9.07
N THR A 117 -7.03 -7.57 10.15
CA THR A 117 -7.90 -6.75 11.01
C THR A 117 -7.92 -5.29 10.59
N SER A 118 -6.90 -4.83 9.89
CA SER A 118 -6.85 -3.47 9.35
C SER A 118 -6.05 -3.41 8.04
N VAL A 119 -6.44 -2.53 7.13
CA VAL A 119 -5.67 -2.19 5.94
C VAL A 119 -5.41 -0.69 5.88
N VAL A 120 -4.16 -0.33 5.66
CA VAL A 120 -3.70 1.05 5.50
C VAL A 120 -3.23 1.22 4.06
N GLY A 121 -3.97 2.00 3.28
CA GLY A 121 -3.65 2.29 1.87
C GLY A 121 -3.12 3.69 1.69
N LEU A 122 -1.83 3.80 1.31
CA LEU A 122 -1.21 5.09 0.97
C LEU A 122 -1.25 5.28 -0.54
N ALA A 123 -1.80 6.39 -1.01
CA ALA A 123 -2.11 6.64 -2.41
C ALA A 123 -2.83 5.44 -3.06
N PRO A 124 -4.06 5.08 -2.60
CA PRO A 124 -4.77 3.88 -3.02
C PRO A 124 -5.36 4.00 -4.43
N THR A 125 -5.87 2.88 -4.94
CA THR A 125 -6.76 2.80 -6.11
C THR A 125 -8.00 1.99 -5.78
N SER A 126 -9.10 2.23 -6.50
CA SER A 126 -10.39 1.56 -6.32
C SER A 126 -10.65 0.41 -7.30
N VAL A 127 -9.75 0.21 -8.26
CA VAL A 127 -9.82 -0.84 -9.28
C VAL A 127 -8.47 -1.56 -9.41
N VAL A 128 -8.51 -2.77 -9.97
CA VAL A 128 -7.31 -3.48 -10.42
C VAL A 128 -6.88 -2.87 -11.74
N TRP A 129 -5.61 -2.54 -11.85
CA TRP A 129 -4.99 -2.00 -13.05
C TRP A 129 -4.20 -3.06 -13.82
N ALA A 130 -3.95 -2.79 -15.08
CA ALA A 130 -2.97 -3.53 -15.87
C ALA A 130 -1.59 -3.50 -15.18
N ASN A 131 -0.71 -4.40 -15.62
CA ASN A 131 0.64 -4.57 -15.11
C ASN A 131 1.48 -3.28 -15.17
N VAL A 132 2.42 -3.18 -14.25
CA VAL A 132 3.44 -2.13 -14.23
C VAL A 132 4.81 -2.77 -14.44
N GLY A 133 5.59 -2.23 -15.38
CA GLY A 133 6.88 -2.79 -15.77
C GLY A 133 6.74 -3.94 -16.77
N PRO A 134 7.78 -4.78 -16.93
CA PRO A 134 7.79 -5.87 -17.90
C PRO A 134 6.77 -6.96 -17.55
N GLY A 135 6.32 -7.67 -18.57
CA GLY A 135 5.52 -8.88 -18.46
C GLY A 135 6.33 -10.07 -17.92
N LEU A 136 5.72 -11.26 -17.96
CA LEU A 136 6.33 -12.48 -17.40
C LEU A 136 7.62 -12.91 -18.12
N ASP A 137 7.81 -12.51 -19.36
CA ASP A 137 9.03 -12.74 -20.15
C ASP A 137 10.19 -11.77 -19.79
N GLY A 138 9.93 -10.77 -18.95
CA GLY A 138 10.89 -9.75 -18.54
C GLY A 138 11.25 -8.70 -19.61
N ARG A 139 10.60 -8.70 -20.75
CA ARG A 139 10.94 -7.86 -21.91
C ARG A 139 9.76 -7.05 -22.42
N GLU A 140 8.72 -7.73 -22.86
CA GLU A 140 7.51 -7.11 -23.36
C GLU A 140 6.72 -6.44 -22.24
N ARG A 141 5.85 -5.51 -22.62
CA ARG A 141 4.91 -4.83 -21.70
C ARG A 141 3.49 -5.06 -22.17
N PRO A 142 3.01 -6.32 -22.11
CA PRO A 142 1.64 -6.64 -22.50
C PRO A 142 0.67 -6.00 -21.51
N GLN A 143 -0.56 -5.75 -21.96
CA GLN A 143 -1.62 -5.35 -21.03
C GLN A 143 -2.25 -6.60 -20.42
N ARG A 144 -1.80 -6.97 -19.23
CA ARG A 144 -2.26 -8.11 -18.43
C ARG A 144 -2.64 -7.63 -17.03
N SER A 145 -3.38 -8.43 -16.28
CA SER A 145 -3.66 -8.08 -14.89
C SER A 145 -2.37 -7.92 -14.07
N SER A 146 -2.36 -7.01 -13.12
CA SER A 146 -1.29 -6.97 -12.12
C SER A 146 -1.30 -8.19 -11.20
N TRP A 147 -2.46 -8.79 -10.96
CA TRP A 147 -2.67 -9.80 -9.93
C TRP A 147 -3.38 -11.03 -10.45
N THR A 148 -3.04 -12.18 -9.85
CA THR A 148 -3.82 -13.41 -9.97
C THR A 148 -4.34 -13.86 -8.61
N TRP A 149 -5.39 -14.69 -8.63
CA TRP A 149 -5.91 -15.42 -7.48
C TRP A 149 -6.30 -16.83 -7.92
N HIS A 150 -5.79 -17.86 -7.22
CA HIS A 150 -5.93 -19.26 -7.62
C HIS A 150 -5.50 -19.51 -9.07
N GLY A 151 -4.38 -18.88 -9.48
CA GLY A 151 -3.84 -18.99 -10.82
C GLY A 151 -4.66 -18.30 -11.91
N ARG A 152 -5.71 -17.53 -11.57
CA ARG A 152 -6.55 -16.82 -12.52
C ARG A 152 -6.28 -15.33 -12.46
N PRO A 153 -6.01 -14.65 -13.58
CA PRO A 153 -5.87 -13.21 -13.63
C PRO A 153 -7.17 -12.52 -13.14
N LEU A 154 -7.01 -11.52 -12.26
CA LEU A 154 -8.15 -10.70 -11.86
C LEU A 154 -8.57 -9.80 -13.00
N PRO A 155 -9.87 -9.50 -13.17
CA PRO A 155 -10.32 -8.46 -14.10
C PRO A 155 -9.62 -7.14 -13.79
N PHE A 156 -9.22 -6.39 -14.81
CA PHE A 156 -8.42 -5.19 -14.67
C PHE A 156 -8.83 -4.12 -15.68
N VAL A 157 -8.45 -2.88 -15.43
CA VAL A 157 -8.55 -1.78 -16.39
C VAL A 157 -7.26 -1.75 -17.20
N PRO A 158 -7.32 -1.90 -18.54
CA PRO A 158 -6.17 -1.73 -19.40
C PRO A 158 -5.78 -0.24 -19.50
N TYR A 159 -4.52 0.04 -19.82
CA TYR A 159 -4.10 1.40 -20.17
C TYR A 159 -4.53 1.75 -21.58
N ASP A 160 -4.80 3.03 -21.82
CA ASP A 160 -5.01 3.54 -23.17
C ASP A 160 -3.65 3.84 -23.81
N ASP A 161 -3.27 3.03 -24.80
CA ASP A 161 -1.99 3.14 -25.52
C ASP A 161 -1.89 4.41 -26.39
N SER A 162 -3.01 5.12 -26.61
CA SER A 162 -3.01 6.39 -27.33
C SER A 162 -2.62 7.58 -26.46
N TRP A 163 -2.53 7.38 -25.12
CA TRP A 163 -2.16 8.45 -24.21
C TRP A 163 -0.65 8.70 -24.24
N GLU A 164 -0.29 9.97 -24.31
CA GLU A 164 1.10 10.40 -24.25
C GLU A 164 1.38 11.19 -22.97
N PRO A 165 2.53 10.93 -22.30
CA PRO A 165 2.87 11.64 -21.08
C PRO A 165 3.18 13.11 -21.36
N ASP A 166 2.74 13.99 -20.46
CA ASP A 166 3.04 15.41 -20.47
C ASP A 166 4.08 15.77 -19.38
N GLY A 167 4.81 16.86 -19.60
CA GLY A 167 5.76 17.41 -18.66
C GLY A 167 7.09 16.66 -18.56
N ASP A 168 8.04 17.30 -17.88
CA ASP A 168 9.36 16.76 -17.56
C ASP A 168 9.71 17.05 -16.09
N PRO A 169 9.70 16.05 -15.20
CA PRO A 169 9.39 14.64 -15.44
C PRO A 169 7.93 14.37 -15.82
N PRO A 170 7.63 13.24 -16.52
CA PRO A 170 6.30 12.93 -17.03
C PRO A 170 5.28 12.72 -15.91
N ARG A 171 4.06 13.22 -16.11
CA ARG A 171 2.88 13.02 -15.26
C ARG A 171 2.06 11.86 -15.83
N PHE A 172 1.49 11.01 -14.98
CA PHE A 172 0.71 9.85 -15.40
C PHE A 172 -0.75 9.88 -14.97
N ARG A 173 -1.17 10.84 -14.13
CA ARG A 173 -2.54 10.95 -13.66
C ARG A 173 -3.55 10.94 -14.82
N GLY A 174 -3.27 11.72 -15.88
CA GLY A 174 -4.12 11.77 -17.07
C GLY A 174 -4.25 10.43 -17.79
N SER A 175 -3.20 9.57 -17.78
CA SER A 175 -3.25 8.23 -18.32
C SER A 175 -4.31 7.37 -17.62
N TYR A 176 -4.30 7.35 -16.29
CA TYR A 176 -5.27 6.59 -15.51
C TYR A 176 -6.69 7.10 -15.67
N GLU A 177 -6.88 8.42 -15.70
CA GLU A 177 -8.20 9.04 -15.92
C GLU A 177 -8.73 8.75 -17.33
N GLN A 178 -7.89 8.83 -18.36
CA GLN A 178 -8.26 8.50 -19.74
C GLN A 178 -8.54 7.03 -19.90
N SER A 179 -7.69 6.16 -19.37
CA SER A 179 -7.86 4.70 -19.43
C SER A 179 -9.19 4.23 -18.83
N LEU A 180 -9.59 4.80 -17.68
CA LEU A 180 -10.91 4.50 -17.09
C LEU A 180 -12.06 4.91 -18.01
N ARG A 181 -11.95 6.07 -18.66
CA ARG A 181 -13.00 6.55 -19.59
C ARG A 181 -13.10 5.66 -20.81
N VAL A 182 -11.95 5.30 -21.40
CA VAL A 182 -11.87 4.47 -22.62
C VAL A 182 -12.32 3.03 -22.35
N ALA A 183 -11.91 2.44 -21.22
CA ALA A 183 -12.35 1.10 -20.83
C ALA A 183 -13.87 1.00 -20.64
N GLY A 184 -14.51 2.09 -20.27
CA GLY A 184 -15.94 2.18 -20.11
C GLY A 184 -16.47 1.55 -18.80
N VAL A 185 -17.75 1.78 -18.54
CA VAL A 185 -18.39 1.45 -17.24
C VAL A 185 -18.33 -0.05 -16.93
N ALA A 186 -18.55 -0.91 -17.93
CA ALA A 186 -18.60 -2.36 -17.70
C ALA A 186 -17.23 -2.93 -17.31
N ALA A 187 -16.16 -2.56 -18.02
CA ALA A 187 -14.80 -3.01 -17.71
C ALA A 187 -14.32 -2.45 -16.37
N ALA A 188 -14.56 -1.16 -16.12
CA ALA A 188 -14.25 -0.55 -14.84
C ALA A 188 -15.01 -1.22 -13.67
N ALA A 189 -16.29 -1.60 -13.88
CA ALA A 189 -17.07 -2.31 -12.87
C ALA A 189 -16.53 -3.73 -12.61
N ALA A 190 -16.14 -4.46 -13.65
CA ALA A 190 -15.55 -5.79 -13.51
C ALA A 190 -14.20 -5.76 -12.78
N ALA A 191 -13.41 -4.70 -12.99
CA ALA A 191 -12.10 -4.50 -12.37
C ALA A 191 -12.15 -3.93 -10.94
N ARG A 192 -13.33 -3.64 -10.38
CA ARG A 192 -13.45 -3.06 -9.02
C ARG A 192 -12.83 -3.99 -7.98
N ILE A 193 -12.03 -3.41 -7.10
CA ILE A 193 -11.63 -4.09 -5.86
C ILE A 193 -12.89 -4.30 -5.03
N PRO A 194 -13.18 -5.51 -4.51
CA PRO A 194 -14.42 -5.81 -3.79
C PRO A 194 -14.36 -5.27 -2.34
N VAL A 195 -14.25 -3.94 -2.20
CA VAL A 195 -14.05 -3.26 -0.92
C VAL A 195 -15.24 -3.40 0.02
N GLU A 196 -16.42 -3.71 -0.50
CA GLU A 196 -17.64 -3.99 0.24
C GLU A 196 -17.54 -5.28 1.07
N ALA A 197 -16.70 -6.23 0.65
CA ALA A 197 -16.45 -7.48 1.37
C ALA A 197 -15.40 -7.34 2.50
N ILE A 198 -14.72 -6.19 2.60
CA ILE A 198 -13.70 -5.97 3.63
C ILE A 198 -14.38 -5.75 4.98
N THR A 199 -14.15 -6.65 5.93
CA THR A 199 -14.61 -6.51 7.33
C THR A 199 -13.59 -5.78 8.21
N ALA A 200 -12.35 -5.69 7.75
CA ALA A 200 -11.26 -4.98 8.42
C ALA A 200 -11.49 -3.47 8.48
N ASP A 201 -10.84 -2.81 9.45
CA ASP A 201 -10.72 -1.36 9.47
C ASP A 201 -9.96 -0.85 8.24
N VAL A 202 -10.45 0.20 7.60
CA VAL A 202 -9.81 0.78 6.41
C VAL A 202 -9.40 2.22 6.69
N LEU A 203 -8.07 2.46 6.62
CA LEU A 203 -7.44 3.77 6.75
C LEU A 203 -6.73 4.10 5.44
N LEU A 204 -7.15 5.16 4.77
CA LEU A 204 -6.58 5.61 3.50
C LEU A 204 -5.92 6.98 3.67
N ALA A 205 -4.79 7.18 3.01
CA ALA A 205 -4.17 8.49 2.87
C ALA A 205 -3.90 8.80 1.41
N ALA A 206 -4.33 9.98 0.96
CA ALA A 206 -4.24 10.40 -0.43
C ALA A 206 -3.94 11.88 -0.58
N GLY A 207 -2.99 12.22 -1.43
CA GLY A 207 -2.68 13.60 -1.79
C GLY A 207 -3.63 14.13 -2.87
N GLY A 208 -4.03 15.40 -2.75
CA GLY A 208 -4.85 16.07 -3.76
C GLY A 208 -4.08 16.40 -5.04
N ASP A 209 -2.77 16.67 -4.90
CA ASP A 209 -1.84 16.91 -6.03
C ASP A 209 -1.08 15.65 -6.45
N ASP A 210 -1.67 14.46 -6.29
CA ASP A 210 -1.08 13.23 -6.80
C ASP A 210 -1.03 13.24 -8.33
N GLN A 211 0.19 13.28 -8.90
CA GLN A 211 0.44 13.33 -10.34
C GLN A 211 0.74 11.95 -10.96
N VAL A 212 0.74 10.89 -10.13
CA VAL A 212 0.86 9.51 -10.62
C VAL A 212 -0.49 8.96 -11.03
N TRP A 213 -1.48 9.05 -10.14
CA TRP A 213 -2.88 8.69 -10.40
C TRP A 213 -3.83 9.45 -9.45
N PRO A 214 -5.15 9.48 -9.71
CA PRO A 214 -6.12 10.25 -8.91
C PRO A 214 -6.43 9.52 -7.57
N SER A 215 -5.44 9.36 -6.69
CA SER A 215 -5.56 8.56 -5.46
C SER A 215 -6.65 9.07 -4.52
N LEU A 216 -6.87 10.39 -4.45
CA LEU A 216 -7.93 10.96 -3.62
C LEU A 216 -9.33 10.58 -4.11
N ASP A 217 -9.55 10.60 -5.43
CA ASP A 217 -10.83 10.22 -6.02
C ASP A 217 -11.10 8.72 -5.85
N TYR A 218 -10.05 7.90 -5.94
CA TYR A 218 -10.15 6.48 -5.63
C TYR A 218 -10.44 6.22 -4.15
N ALA A 219 -9.79 6.96 -3.24
CA ALA A 219 -10.06 6.84 -1.80
C ALA A 219 -11.52 7.18 -1.47
N ARG A 220 -12.07 8.24 -2.07
CA ARG A 220 -13.48 8.62 -1.94
C ARG A 220 -14.40 7.52 -2.47
N THR A 221 -14.11 7.02 -3.68
CA THR A 221 -14.87 5.91 -4.30
C THR A 221 -14.89 4.66 -3.39
N ILE A 222 -13.77 4.32 -2.75
CA ILE A 222 -13.70 3.22 -1.79
C ILE A 222 -14.58 3.51 -0.58
N ALA A 223 -14.49 4.69 -0.01
CA ALA A 223 -15.25 5.08 1.17
C ALA A 223 -16.77 5.08 0.90
N ASP A 224 -17.20 5.64 -0.22
CA ASP A 224 -18.61 5.69 -0.62
C ASP A 224 -19.19 4.28 -0.79
N ARG A 225 -18.46 3.40 -1.48
CA ARG A 225 -18.89 2.00 -1.70
C ARG A 225 -18.96 1.21 -0.41
N ARG A 226 -17.95 1.37 0.48
CA ARG A 226 -17.97 0.72 1.78
C ARG A 226 -19.09 1.26 2.66
N SER A 227 -19.33 2.56 2.67
CA SER A 227 -20.43 3.19 3.41
C SER A 227 -21.79 2.67 2.95
N ALA A 228 -22.01 2.53 1.64
CA ALA A 228 -23.22 1.96 1.07
C ALA A 228 -23.44 0.49 1.49
N ALA A 229 -22.37 -0.24 1.84
CA ALA A 229 -22.41 -1.61 2.34
C ALA A 229 -22.40 -1.70 3.89
N GLY A 230 -22.49 -0.56 4.60
CA GLY A 230 -22.49 -0.52 6.06
C GLY A 230 -21.08 -0.53 6.70
N GLY A 231 -20.01 -0.53 5.91
CA GLY A 231 -18.63 -0.43 6.38
C GLY A 231 -18.17 1.01 6.55
N THR A 232 -17.12 1.21 7.32
CA THR A 232 -16.50 2.54 7.52
C THR A 232 -15.12 2.61 6.87
N THR A 233 -14.74 3.81 6.43
CA THR A 233 -13.40 4.10 5.91
C THR A 233 -12.97 5.46 6.41
N ARG A 234 -11.78 5.55 6.98
CA ARG A 234 -11.18 6.81 7.33
C ARG A 234 -10.27 7.28 6.21
N ILE A 235 -10.46 8.48 5.73
CA ILE A 235 -9.58 9.13 4.73
C ILE A 235 -8.85 10.29 5.39
N ILE A 236 -7.54 10.33 5.24
CA ILE A 236 -6.68 11.46 5.58
C ILE A 236 -6.16 12.05 4.26
N THR A 237 -6.33 13.35 4.09
CA THR A 237 -5.96 13.98 2.83
C THR A 237 -5.43 15.39 3.03
N SER A 238 -4.56 15.83 2.12
CA SER A 238 -4.08 17.20 2.01
C SER A 238 -4.14 17.62 0.54
N PRO A 239 -4.68 18.79 0.20
CA PRO A 239 -4.79 19.25 -1.18
C PRO A 239 -3.44 19.36 -1.87
N ASP A 240 -2.39 19.73 -1.13
CA ASP A 240 -1.06 20.04 -1.65
C ASP A 240 -0.08 18.87 -1.58
N ALA A 241 -0.48 17.73 -1.02
CA ALA A 241 0.36 16.53 -0.96
C ALA A 241 0.27 15.74 -2.27
N GLY A 242 1.38 15.06 -2.60
CA GLY A 242 1.51 14.25 -3.80
C GLY A 242 1.30 12.76 -3.55
N HIS A 243 1.90 11.97 -4.45
CA HIS A 243 1.84 10.49 -4.41
C HIS A 243 2.68 9.86 -3.29
N ARG A 244 3.63 10.58 -2.74
CA ARG A 244 4.66 10.03 -1.83
C ARG A 244 4.53 10.62 -0.43
N LEU A 245 3.59 10.12 0.35
CA LEU A 245 3.44 10.44 1.76
C LEU A 245 4.69 9.99 2.56
N ILE A 246 5.13 10.83 3.52
CA ILE A 246 6.30 10.60 4.37
C ILE A 246 5.84 10.59 5.83
N LEU A 247 5.98 9.44 6.50
CA LEU A 247 5.62 9.32 7.92
C LEU A 247 6.65 10.04 8.83
N PRO A 248 6.24 10.48 10.04
CA PRO A 248 7.16 11.04 11.01
C PRO A 248 8.32 10.08 11.32
N GLY A 249 9.54 10.57 11.18
CA GLY A 249 10.76 9.77 11.39
C GLY A 249 11.24 8.98 10.19
N GLU A 250 10.52 9.00 9.05
CA GLU A 250 10.99 8.41 7.80
C GLU A 250 11.96 9.32 7.07
N LEU A 251 12.94 8.70 6.41
CA LEU A 251 13.76 9.35 5.40
C LEU A 251 13.00 9.43 4.08
N VAL A 252 13.28 10.49 3.31
CA VAL A 252 12.73 10.61 1.95
C VAL A 252 13.25 9.45 1.11
N ALA A 253 12.35 8.66 0.57
CA ALA A 253 12.75 7.57 -0.32
C ALA A 253 13.35 8.13 -1.61
N THR A 254 14.60 7.80 -1.87
CA THR A 254 15.33 8.18 -3.09
C THR A 254 15.21 7.12 -4.17
N GLY A 255 15.47 7.51 -5.43
CA GLY A 255 15.45 6.61 -6.58
C GLY A 255 14.04 6.25 -7.08
N GLY A 256 13.97 5.20 -7.90
CA GLY A 256 12.79 4.79 -8.64
C GLY A 256 12.69 5.48 -10.02
N LEU A 257 11.60 5.24 -10.73
CA LEU A 257 11.36 5.84 -12.05
C LEU A 257 11.30 7.37 -11.96
N ARG A 258 11.88 8.03 -12.96
CA ARG A 258 11.78 9.47 -13.14
C ARG A 258 10.38 9.83 -13.63
N LEU A 259 9.53 10.25 -12.70
CA LEU A 259 8.17 10.69 -12.97
C LEU A 259 7.77 11.78 -11.96
N ALA A 260 6.84 12.64 -12.36
CA ALA A 260 6.23 13.61 -11.46
C ALA A 260 5.31 12.89 -10.47
N ARG A 261 5.49 13.20 -9.19
CA ARG A 261 4.66 12.65 -8.12
C ARG A 261 3.66 13.65 -7.57
N GLY A 262 3.80 14.91 -7.99
CA GLY A 262 3.05 16.01 -7.37
C GLY A 262 3.53 16.30 -5.96
N GLY A 263 2.87 17.25 -5.34
CA GLY A 263 3.16 17.67 -3.99
C GLY A 263 4.52 18.33 -3.79
N SER A 264 4.87 18.45 -2.54
CA SER A 264 6.20 18.85 -2.07
C SER A 264 6.57 18.03 -0.85
N GLU A 265 7.87 17.95 -0.52
CA GLU A 265 8.31 17.24 0.69
C GLU A 265 7.61 17.78 1.95
N VAL A 266 7.39 19.09 2.03
CA VAL A 266 6.70 19.72 3.16
C VAL A 266 5.25 19.25 3.25
N ALA A 267 4.52 19.24 2.14
CA ALA A 267 3.13 18.81 2.09
C ALA A 267 2.99 17.29 2.33
N ASP A 268 3.90 16.50 1.78
CA ASP A 268 3.92 15.04 1.96
C ASP A 268 4.21 14.64 3.41
N ARG A 269 5.12 15.36 4.09
CA ARG A 269 5.37 15.22 5.53
C ARG A 269 4.19 15.68 6.37
N ALA A 270 3.52 16.78 5.99
CA ALA A 270 2.35 17.26 6.69
C ALA A 270 1.19 16.24 6.62
N LEU A 271 0.96 15.63 5.44
CA LEU A 271 -0.02 14.55 5.28
C LEU A 271 0.37 13.32 6.13
N GLY A 272 1.65 12.96 6.16
CA GLY A 272 2.15 11.87 7.00
C GLY A 272 1.96 12.14 8.50
N ALA A 273 2.18 13.38 8.94
CA ALA A 273 1.95 13.79 10.33
C ALA A 273 0.46 13.75 10.70
N GLN A 274 -0.44 14.09 9.78
CA GLN A 274 -1.90 13.96 9.99
C GLN A 274 -2.34 12.49 10.06
N LEU A 275 -1.77 11.62 9.23
CA LEU A 275 -2.07 10.18 9.23
C LEU A 275 -1.57 9.50 10.52
N TRP A 276 -0.42 9.93 11.03
CA TRP A 276 0.34 9.24 12.07
C TRP A 276 -0.46 8.87 13.33
N PRO A 277 -1.23 9.78 13.98
CA PRO A 277 -2.02 9.42 15.15
C PRO A 277 -3.08 8.35 14.86
N HIS A 278 -3.65 8.33 13.66
CA HIS A 278 -4.62 7.32 13.25
C HIS A 278 -3.95 5.96 12.98
N LEU A 279 -2.75 5.97 12.42
CA LEU A 279 -1.94 4.75 12.26
C LEU A 279 -1.56 4.19 13.64
N LEU A 280 -1.05 5.01 14.55
CA LEU A 280 -0.71 4.58 15.92
C LEU A 280 -1.90 3.98 16.65
N ALA A 281 -3.11 4.51 16.46
CA ALA A 281 -4.33 3.96 17.05
C ALA A 281 -4.67 2.56 16.53
N LEU A 282 -4.32 2.23 15.27
CA LEU A 282 -4.44 0.87 14.74
C LEU A 282 -3.34 -0.06 15.28
N LEU A 283 -2.12 0.46 15.42
CA LEU A 283 -0.97 -0.31 15.90
C LEU A 283 -1.11 -0.69 17.39
N ASP A 284 -1.52 0.25 18.24
CA ASP A 284 -1.73 0.04 19.68
C ASP A 284 -2.91 0.86 20.21
N PRO A 285 -4.14 0.31 20.13
CA PRO A 285 -5.32 0.99 20.66
C PRO A 285 -5.27 1.29 22.16
N ALA A 286 -4.55 0.47 22.94
CA ALA A 286 -4.42 0.65 24.38
C ALA A 286 -3.53 1.88 24.72
N ALA A 287 -2.51 2.14 23.92
CA ALA A 287 -1.69 3.35 24.07
C ALA A 287 -2.49 4.62 23.76
N THR A 288 -3.39 4.56 22.77
CA THR A 288 -4.23 5.70 22.38
C THR A 288 -5.20 6.08 23.49
N VAL A 289 -5.78 5.12 24.20
CA VAL A 289 -6.66 5.36 25.35
C VAL A 289 -5.90 6.03 26.50
N ARG A 290 -4.64 5.63 26.75
CA ARG A 290 -3.79 6.24 27.80
C ARG A 290 -3.43 7.70 27.55
N LEU A 291 -3.39 8.15 26.29
CA LEU A 291 -3.13 9.53 25.91
C LEU A 291 -4.36 10.43 26.02
N LEU A 292 -5.57 9.85 26.14
CA LEU A 292 -6.84 10.56 26.22
C LEU A 292 -7.42 10.58 27.65
N LEU A 293 -6.80 9.86 28.59
CA LEU A 293 -7.16 9.92 30.02
C LEU A 293 -6.28 10.97 30.71
N PRO A 294 -6.89 11.93 31.45
CA PRO A 294 -6.17 12.98 32.16
C PRO A 294 -5.29 12.44 33.30
#